data_1188d723c1d69e69c7729079d027e26b
#
_entry.id   1188d723c1d69e69c7729079d027e26b
#
_cell.length_a   1.000
_cell.length_b   1.000
_cell.length_c   1.000
_cell.angle_alpha   90.00
_cell.angle_beta   90.00
_cell.angle_gamma   90.00
#
_symmetry.space_group_name_H-M   'P 1'
#
loop_
_entity.id
_entity.type
_entity.pdbx_description
1 polymer ?
#
loop_
_entity_poly.entity_id
_entity_poly.type
_entity_poly.pdbx_seq_one_letter_code
_entity_poly.pdbx_strand_id
1 'polypeptide(L)'
;MQVSYLFNQHDPSYKAVCALITKEIVKTSKLPNLVGLGDLILLLPFLPVTAWFCYSLKQSLEAYGLSGDPMFASLAAACLPMIAYAFLVSTYSLIVRPKCIDRIYSKLFEAMNVLIEGRNSITLQSDGLLHISENGQTQTLIRYPAITRLSNLHRHLVIRIGPIYLYAVPHSAFANNEEYRRFTELLQKHTGLSVEN
;
A
#
# COMPACT_ATOMS: atom_id res chain seq x y z
N MET A 1 -17.73 -1.99 -28.09
CA MET A 1 -16.46 -2.74 -28.23
C MET A 1 -16.26 -3.58 -26.98
N GLN A 2 -15.95 -4.87 -27.14
CA GLN A 2 -15.82 -5.82 -26.02
C GLN A 2 -14.43 -6.43 -26.03
N VAL A 3 -13.83 -6.56 -24.85
CA VAL A 3 -12.53 -7.19 -24.63
C VAL A 3 -12.68 -8.23 -23.54
N SER A 4 -12.17 -9.44 -23.77
CA SER A 4 -12.23 -10.55 -22.81
C SER A 4 -10.82 -11.00 -22.47
N TYR A 5 -10.58 -11.26 -21.16
CA TYR A 5 -9.27 -11.68 -20.67
C TYR A 5 -9.41 -12.61 -19.47
N LEU A 6 -8.37 -13.43 -19.29
CA LEU A 6 -8.24 -14.27 -18.10
C LEU A 6 -7.55 -13.44 -17.01
N PHE A 7 -8.25 -13.22 -15.90
CA PHE A 7 -7.67 -12.54 -14.75
C PHE A 7 -7.09 -13.55 -13.78
N ASN A 8 -5.83 -13.35 -13.43
CA ASN A 8 -5.13 -14.12 -12.40
C ASN A 8 -4.49 -13.17 -11.40
N GLN A 9 -4.98 -13.16 -10.16
CA GLN A 9 -4.44 -12.32 -9.08
C GLN A 9 -2.99 -12.65 -8.72
N HIS A 10 -2.48 -13.83 -9.12
CA HIS A 10 -1.10 -14.24 -8.86
C HIS A 10 -0.13 -13.81 -9.96
N ASP A 11 -0.62 -13.23 -11.05
CA ASP A 11 0.24 -12.71 -12.12
C ASP A 11 1.22 -11.66 -11.57
N PRO A 12 2.55 -11.85 -11.75
CA PRO A 12 3.56 -10.90 -11.28
C PRO A 12 3.37 -9.49 -11.83
N SER A 13 2.93 -9.35 -13.08
CA SER A 13 2.70 -8.05 -13.72
C SER A 13 1.53 -7.32 -13.09
N TYR A 14 0.46 -8.03 -12.76
CA TYR A 14 -0.67 -7.48 -12.03
C TYR A 14 -0.29 -7.06 -10.60
N LYS A 15 0.46 -7.90 -9.88
CA LYS A 15 0.97 -7.55 -8.54
C LYS A 15 1.83 -6.29 -8.57
N ALA A 16 2.67 -6.12 -9.60
CA ALA A 16 3.48 -4.92 -9.77
C ALA A 16 2.62 -3.66 -9.97
N VAL A 17 1.58 -3.73 -10.81
CA VAL A 17 0.60 -2.65 -11.00
C VAL A 17 -0.05 -2.27 -9.67
N CYS A 18 -0.52 -3.25 -8.95
CA CYS A 18 -1.20 -3.03 -7.67
C CYS A 18 -0.26 -2.45 -6.60
N ALA A 19 0.98 -2.91 -6.55
CA ALA A 19 1.99 -2.37 -5.63
C ALA A 19 2.27 -0.89 -5.91
N LEU A 20 2.38 -0.49 -7.18
CA LEU A 20 2.58 0.91 -7.56
C LEU A 20 1.38 1.78 -7.16
N ILE A 21 0.16 1.33 -7.48
CA ILE A 21 -1.05 2.08 -7.17
C ILE A 21 -1.25 2.19 -5.65
N THR A 22 -1.01 1.11 -4.92
CA THR A 22 -1.09 1.11 -3.46
C THR A 22 -0.09 2.10 -2.85
N LYS A 23 1.15 2.12 -3.36
CA LYS A 23 2.17 3.07 -2.93
C LYS A 23 1.76 4.52 -3.22
N GLU A 24 1.13 4.78 -4.36
CA GLU A 24 0.61 6.10 -4.71
C GLU A 24 -0.54 6.52 -3.79
N ILE A 25 -1.52 5.64 -3.56
CA ILE A 25 -2.65 5.90 -2.66
C ILE A 25 -2.17 6.22 -1.26
N VAL A 26 -1.21 5.47 -0.74
CA VAL A 26 -0.66 5.72 0.60
C VAL A 26 0.11 7.04 0.65
N LYS A 27 0.87 7.36 -0.39
CA LYS A 27 1.60 8.64 -0.46
C LYS A 27 0.64 9.85 -0.46
N THR A 28 -0.52 9.72 -1.10
CA THR A 28 -1.53 10.79 -1.20
C THR A 28 -2.51 10.79 -0.02
N SER A 29 -2.63 9.67 0.70
CA SER A 29 -3.49 9.56 1.87
C SER A 29 -2.80 10.12 3.12
N LYS A 30 -3.61 10.54 4.11
CA LYS A 30 -3.10 10.94 5.44
C LYS A 30 -2.66 9.74 6.31
N LEU A 31 -2.70 8.52 5.76
CA LEU A 31 -2.30 7.28 6.44
C LEU A 31 -0.87 7.30 7.01
N PRO A 32 0.16 7.85 6.33
CA PRO A 32 1.50 7.93 6.90
C PRO A 32 1.57 8.67 8.23
N ASN A 33 0.75 9.72 8.39
CA ASN A 33 0.70 10.49 9.63
C ASN A 33 0.00 9.73 10.77
N LEU A 34 -1.03 8.94 10.45
CA LEU A 34 -1.72 8.08 11.41
C LEU A 34 -0.84 6.92 11.88
N VAL A 35 -0.04 6.34 10.97
CA VAL A 35 0.93 5.29 11.30
C VAL A 35 2.02 5.88 12.21
N GLY A 36 2.52 7.09 11.93
CA GLY A 36 3.50 7.77 12.78
C GLY A 36 2.98 8.07 14.18
N LEU A 37 1.71 8.44 14.33
CA LEU A 37 1.07 8.65 15.62
C LEU A 37 0.87 7.32 16.38
N GLY A 38 0.50 6.25 15.67
CA GLY A 38 0.42 4.90 16.23
C GLY A 38 1.76 4.37 16.70
N ASP A 39 2.84 4.68 15.98
CA ASP A 39 4.22 4.35 16.35
C ASP A 39 4.59 5.03 17.69
N LEU A 40 4.21 6.30 17.86
CA LEU A 40 4.46 7.07 19.08
C LEU A 40 3.70 6.50 20.29
N ILE A 41 2.45 6.09 20.09
CA ILE A 41 1.62 5.44 21.13
C ILE A 41 2.20 4.08 21.51
N LEU A 42 2.71 3.30 20.56
CA LEU A 42 3.35 2.01 20.80
C LEU A 42 4.68 2.13 21.57
N LEU A 43 5.35 3.26 21.47
CA LEU A 43 6.60 3.53 22.21
C LEU A 43 6.37 4.01 23.64
N LEU A 44 5.18 4.55 23.98
CA LEU A 44 4.84 5.02 25.31
C LEU A 44 5.06 3.97 26.44
N PRO A 45 4.68 2.68 26.29
CA PRO A 45 4.91 1.66 27.32
C PRO A 45 6.38 1.35 27.58
N PHE A 46 7.27 1.66 26.64
CA PHE A 46 8.70 1.40 26.80
C PHE A 46 9.41 2.46 27.66
N LEU A 47 8.83 3.64 27.82
CA LEU A 47 9.40 4.70 28.64
C LEU A 47 9.56 4.28 30.13
N PRO A 48 8.53 3.73 30.81
CA PRO A 48 8.69 3.26 32.19
C PRO A 48 9.62 2.07 32.30
N VAL A 49 9.64 1.16 31.32
CA VAL A 49 10.57 0.01 31.31
C VAL A 49 12.02 0.49 31.22
N THR A 50 12.27 1.46 30.33
CA THR A 50 13.60 2.06 30.18
C THR A 50 14.02 2.79 31.45
N ALA A 51 13.14 3.57 32.06
CA ALA A 51 13.40 4.27 33.31
C ALA A 51 13.72 3.29 34.47
N TRP A 52 12.96 2.21 34.59
CA TRP A 52 13.19 1.16 35.57
C TRP A 52 14.54 0.46 35.36
N PHE A 53 14.88 0.11 34.13
CA PHE A 53 16.15 -0.50 33.78
C PHE A 53 17.34 0.39 34.17
N CYS A 54 17.25 1.69 33.92
CA CYS A 54 18.29 2.67 34.27
C CYS A 54 18.45 2.80 35.77
N TYR A 55 17.34 2.82 36.51
CA TYR A 55 17.36 2.84 37.97
C TYR A 55 18.03 1.58 38.55
N SER A 56 17.68 0.40 38.03
CA SER A 56 18.28 -0.88 38.42
C SER A 56 19.78 -0.95 38.12
N LEU A 57 20.19 -0.43 36.96
CA LEU A 57 21.59 -0.38 36.55
C LEU A 57 22.38 0.55 37.47
N LYS A 58 21.82 1.71 37.83
CA LYS A 58 22.44 2.65 38.77
C LYS A 58 22.66 1.97 40.14
N GLN A 59 21.64 1.30 40.69
CA GLN A 59 21.78 0.55 41.93
C GLN A 59 22.85 -0.55 41.88
N SER A 60 22.94 -1.27 40.77
CA SER A 60 23.94 -2.32 40.58
C SER A 60 25.36 -1.74 40.54
N LEU A 61 25.56 -0.63 39.82
CA LEU A 61 26.85 0.06 39.76
C LEU A 61 27.30 0.60 41.12
N GLU A 62 26.36 1.12 41.93
CA GLU A 62 26.63 1.55 43.31
C GLU A 62 27.00 0.37 44.20
N ALA A 63 26.31 -0.77 44.09
CA ALA A 63 26.57 -1.98 44.88
C ALA A 63 27.92 -2.63 44.57
N TYR A 64 28.43 -2.54 43.35
CA TYR A 64 29.72 -3.08 42.94
C TYR A 64 30.90 -2.15 43.17
N GLY A 65 30.69 -0.98 43.81
CA GLY A 65 31.75 -0.02 44.09
C GLY A 65 32.44 0.57 42.85
N LEU A 66 31.85 0.40 41.66
CA LEU A 66 32.31 0.97 40.41
C LEU A 66 31.99 2.47 40.30
N SER A 67 31.44 3.04 41.34
CA SER A 67 31.09 4.47 41.43
C SER A 67 32.27 5.38 41.83
N GLY A 68 33.50 4.95 41.55
CA GLY A 68 34.72 5.73 41.87
C GLY A 68 34.80 7.08 41.19
N ASP A 69 34.05 7.30 40.14
CA ASP A 69 33.89 8.61 39.52
C ASP A 69 32.40 8.93 39.31
N PRO A 70 31.84 9.80 40.15
CA PRO A 70 30.40 10.13 40.08
C PRO A 70 30.01 10.77 38.75
N MET A 71 30.94 11.37 38.03
CA MET A 71 30.69 11.96 36.72
C MET A 71 30.49 10.87 35.65
N PHE A 72 31.30 9.81 35.68
CA PHE A 72 31.20 8.71 34.73
C PHE A 72 29.93 7.88 34.96
N ALA A 73 29.59 7.61 36.23
CA ALA A 73 28.37 6.91 36.60
C ALA A 73 27.09 7.67 36.19
N SER A 74 27.08 8.99 36.35
CA SER A 74 25.96 9.83 35.93
C SER A 74 25.83 9.91 34.42
N LEU A 75 26.94 9.99 33.69
CA LEU A 75 26.95 9.99 32.24
C LEU A 75 26.48 8.66 31.64
N ALA A 76 26.96 7.55 32.17
CA ALA A 76 26.54 6.20 31.80
C ALA A 76 25.03 5.98 32.05
N ALA A 77 24.54 6.43 33.21
CA ALA A 77 23.14 6.33 33.59
C ALA A 77 22.22 7.19 32.66
N ALA A 78 22.73 8.29 32.10
CA ALA A 78 21.99 9.10 31.14
C ALA A 78 22.08 8.58 29.70
N CYS A 79 23.23 8.07 29.27
CA CYS A 79 23.44 7.62 27.88
C CYS A 79 22.83 6.24 27.58
N LEU A 80 22.88 5.30 28.54
CA LEU A 80 22.35 3.95 28.36
C LEU A 80 20.87 3.92 27.99
N PRO A 81 19.96 4.68 28.64
CA PRO A 81 18.55 4.74 28.24
C PRO A 81 18.35 5.31 26.85
N MET A 82 19.14 6.33 26.48
CA MET A 82 19.05 6.92 25.14
C MET A 82 19.49 5.93 24.06
N ILE A 83 20.54 5.15 24.32
CA ILE A 83 21.03 4.11 23.40
C ILE A 83 19.98 2.98 23.29
N ALA A 84 19.46 2.50 24.43
CA ALA A 84 18.43 1.48 24.43
C ALA A 84 17.15 1.94 23.71
N TYR A 85 16.73 3.17 23.95
CA TYR A 85 15.59 3.77 23.25
C TYR A 85 15.84 3.91 21.74
N ALA A 86 17.00 4.41 21.34
CA ALA A 86 17.39 4.53 19.94
C ALA A 86 17.43 3.15 19.25
N PHE A 87 17.93 2.12 19.94
CA PHE A 87 17.93 0.75 19.43
C PHE A 87 16.52 0.19 19.25
N LEU A 88 15.63 0.39 20.22
CA LEU A 88 14.22 -0.03 20.13
C LEU A 88 13.48 0.68 19.00
N VAL A 89 13.64 1.99 18.87
CA VAL A 89 13.04 2.78 17.78
C VAL A 89 13.57 2.34 16.41
N SER A 90 14.88 2.09 16.32
CA SER A 90 15.50 1.60 15.09
C SER A 90 15.00 0.20 14.72
N THR A 91 14.95 -0.70 15.68
CA THR A 91 14.44 -2.07 15.47
C THR A 91 12.97 -2.05 15.07
N TYR A 92 12.15 -1.25 15.74
CA TYR A 92 10.76 -1.07 15.38
C TYR A 92 10.61 -0.51 13.94
N SER A 93 11.34 0.56 13.62
CA SER A 93 11.27 1.21 12.32
C SER A 93 11.74 0.31 11.17
N LEU A 94 12.75 -0.52 11.41
CA LEU A 94 13.33 -1.39 10.38
C LEU A 94 12.60 -2.71 10.21
N ILE A 95 12.05 -3.28 11.28
CA ILE A 95 11.50 -4.64 11.26
C ILE A 95 9.98 -4.65 11.38
N VAL A 96 9.41 -3.93 12.35
CA VAL A 96 7.99 -4.03 12.67
C VAL A 96 7.14 -3.16 11.75
N ARG A 97 7.55 -1.93 11.56
CA ARG A 97 6.84 -0.96 10.72
C ARG A 97 6.64 -1.42 9.28
N PRO A 98 7.65 -1.93 8.54
CA PRO A 98 7.45 -2.46 7.20
C PRO A 98 6.43 -3.60 7.16
N LYS A 99 6.52 -4.55 8.11
CA LYS A 99 5.58 -5.67 8.18
C LYS A 99 4.14 -5.25 8.45
N CYS A 100 3.94 -4.24 9.30
CA CYS A 100 2.62 -3.66 9.55
C CYS A 100 2.07 -2.96 8.30
N ILE A 101 2.92 -2.19 7.63
CA ILE A 101 2.59 -1.50 6.39
C ILE A 101 2.23 -2.51 5.30
N ASP A 102 3.04 -3.55 5.11
CA ASP A 102 2.76 -4.61 4.12
C ASP A 102 1.45 -5.33 4.41
N ARG A 103 1.13 -5.58 5.69
CA ARG A 103 -0.14 -6.18 6.09
C ARG A 103 -1.33 -5.26 5.84
N ILE A 104 -1.18 -3.96 6.07
CA ILE A 104 -2.21 -2.96 5.74
C ILE A 104 -2.39 -2.90 4.23
N TYR A 105 -1.28 -2.91 3.46
CA TYR A 105 -1.33 -2.92 2.01
C TYR A 105 -1.99 -4.17 1.44
N SER A 106 -1.68 -5.36 1.96
CA SER A 106 -2.32 -6.58 1.50
C SER A 106 -3.83 -6.57 1.74
N LYS A 107 -4.27 -6.11 2.91
CA LYS A 107 -5.71 -5.97 3.21
C LYS A 107 -6.39 -4.91 2.35
N LEU A 108 -5.73 -3.77 2.12
CA LEU A 108 -6.24 -2.74 1.24
C LEU A 108 -6.34 -3.28 -0.20
N PHE A 109 -5.35 -4.02 -0.63
CA PHE A 109 -5.30 -4.67 -1.93
C PHE A 109 -6.42 -5.69 -2.11
N GLU A 110 -6.66 -6.56 -1.12
CA GLU A 110 -7.79 -7.49 -1.13
C GLU A 110 -9.13 -6.76 -1.23
N ALA A 111 -9.28 -5.64 -0.50
CA ALA A 111 -10.49 -4.81 -0.54
C ALA A 111 -10.67 -4.05 -1.86
N MET A 112 -9.56 -3.69 -2.53
CA MET A 112 -9.56 -2.99 -3.83
C MET A 112 -9.82 -3.93 -5.01
N ASN A 113 -9.64 -5.23 -4.82
CA ASN A 113 -9.73 -6.21 -5.88
C ASN A 113 -11.20 -6.50 -6.22
N VAL A 114 -11.75 -5.72 -7.14
CA VAL A 114 -13.11 -5.90 -7.67
C VAL A 114 -13.16 -7.05 -8.70
N LEU A 115 -11.99 -7.47 -9.20
CA LEU A 115 -11.89 -8.50 -10.22
C LEU A 115 -11.98 -9.89 -9.59
N ILE A 116 -12.89 -10.70 -10.09
CA ILE A 116 -13.02 -12.10 -9.72
C ILE A 116 -12.04 -12.92 -10.58
N GLU A 117 -11.33 -13.86 -9.95
CA GLU A 117 -10.48 -14.79 -10.71
C GLU A 117 -11.27 -15.51 -11.78
N GLY A 118 -10.68 -15.68 -12.95
CA GLY A 118 -11.29 -16.32 -14.08
C GLY A 118 -11.41 -15.40 -15.28
N ARG A 119 -12.25 -15.79 -16.23
CA ARG A 119 -12.49 -14.99 -17.43
C ARG A 119 -13.38 -13.80 -17.13
N ASN A 120 -12.89 -12.63 -17.47
CA ASN A 120 -13.60 -11.36 -17.35
C ASN A 120 -13.78 -10.74 -18.73
N SER A 121 -14.87 -10.03 -18.92
CA SER A 121 -15.09 -9.23 -20.13
C SER A 121 -15.46 -7.81 -19.77
N ILE A 122 -14.94 -6.88 -20.54
CA ILE A 122 -15.21 -5.46 -20.42
C ILE A 122 -15.76 -4.96 -21.74
N THR A 123 -16.93 -4.35 -21.69
CA THR A 123 -17.62 -3.83 -22.87
C THR A 123 -17.84 -2.34 -22.70
N LEU A 124 -17.40 -1.55 -23.69
CA LEU A 124 -17.75 -0.12 -23.76
C LEU A 124 -19.18 0.01 -24.31
N GLN A 125 -20.05 0.60 -23.50
CA GLN A 125 -21.42 0.96 -23.86
C GLN A 125 -21.56 2.48 -24.02
N SER A 126 -22.74 2.96 -24.38
CA SER A 126 -23.02 4.39 -24.54
C SER A 126 -22.92 5.20 -23.25
N ASP A 127 -23.27 4.60 -22.13
CA ASP A 127 -23.43 5.22 -20.81
C ASP A 127 -22.37 4.80 -19.79
N GLY A 128 -21.53 3.82 -20.12
CA GLY A 128 -20.49 3.34 -19.23
C GLY A 128 -19.73 2.13 -19.72
N LEU A 129 -18.94 1.60 -18.82
CA LEU A 129 -18.14 0.40 -18.99
C LEU A 129 -18.83 -0.76 -18.27
N LEU A 130 -19.28 -1.74 -19.01
CA LEU A 130 -19.90 -2.95 -18.47
C LEU A 130 -18.83 -4.02 -18.24
N HIS A 131 -18.65 -4.42 -17.00
CA HIS A 131 -17.82 -5.55 -16.60
C HIS A 131 -18.72 -6.76 -16.31
N ILE A 132 -18.35 -7.91 -16.85
CA ILE A 132 -19.04 -9.18 -16.66
C ILE A 132 -17.98 -10.23 -16.27
N SER A 133 -18.18 -10.93 -15.15
CA SER A 133 -17.36 -12.09 -14.78
C SER A 133 -17.83 -13.36 -15.53
N GLU A 134 -16.93 -14.34 -15.73
CA GLU A 134 -17.20 -15.55 -16.51
C GLU A 134 -18.44 -16.33 -16.06
N ASN A 135 -18.71 -16.35 -14.77
CA ASN A 135 -19.84 -17.07 -14.21
C ASN A 135 -21.18 -16.32 -14.39
N GLY A 136 -21.17 -15.16 -15.04
CA GLY A 136 -22.35 -14.30 -15.20
C GLY A 136 -22.95 -13.79 -13.88
N GLN A 137 -22.35 -14.19 -12.75
CA GLN A 137 -22.87 -13.86 -11.41
C GLN A 137 -22.67 -12.40 -11.05
N THR A 138 -21.67 -11.75 -11.66
CA THR A 138 -21.37 -10.35 -11.38
C THR A 138 -21.39 -9.56 -12.67
N GLN A 139 -22.35 -8.64 -12.75
CA GLN A 139 -22.41 -7.63 -13.80
C GLN A 139 -22.33 -6.26 -13.13
N THR A 140 -21.35 -5.48 -13.51
CA THR A 140 -21.16 -4.14 -12.93
C THR A 140 -21.08 -3.12 -14.06
N LEU A 141 -22.01 -2.18 -14.08
CA LEU A 141 -21.99 -1.04 -14.96
C LEU A 141 -21.31 0.15 -14.26
N ILE A 142 -20.18 0.58 -14.80
CA ILE A 142 -19.42 1.70 -14.29
C ILE A 142 -19.68 2.88 -15.22
N ARG A 143 -20.36 3.89 -14.71
CA ARG A 143 -20.62 5.11 -15.48
C ARG A 143 -19.32 5.89 -15.73
N TYR A 144 -19.13 6.45 -16.92
CA TYR A 144 -17.92 7.19 -17.29
C TYR A 144 -17.50 8.28 -16.29
N PRO A 145 -18.41 9.07 -15.68
CA PRO A 145 -18.03 10.05 -14.66
C PRO A 145 -17.42 9.48 -13.38
N ALA A 146 -17.60 8.17 -13.11
CA ALA A 146 -16.98 7.51 -11.97
C ALA A 146 -15.52 7.12 -12.23
N ILE A 147 -15.08 7.14 -13.49
CA ILE A 147 -13.69 6.87 -13.87
C ILE A 147 -12.89 8.15 -13.61
N THR A 148 -11.89 8.03 -12.76
CA THR A 148 -11.11 9.18 -12.28
C THR A 148 -9.73 9.30 -12.93
N ARG A 149 -9.19 8.19 -13.44
CA ARG A 149 -7.86 8.17 -14.07
C ARG A 149 -7.70 6.98 -15.00
N LEU A 150 -6.95 7.20 -16.09
CA LEU A 150 -6.50 6.15 -17.00
C LEU A 150 -4.98 6.16 -17.03
N SER A 151 -4.36 5.00 -16.88
CA SER A 151 -2.90 4.89 -16.95
C SER A 151 -2.48 3.59 -17.62
N ASN A 152 -1.28 3.60 -18.20
CA ASN A 152 -0.66 2.43 -18.81
C ASN A 152 0.52 1.99 -17.93
N LEU A 153 0.34 0.91 -17.19
CA LEU A 153 1.34 0.43 -16.24
C LEU A 153 1.63 -1.06 -16.47
N HIS A 154 2.91 -1.42 -16.61
CA HIS A 154 3.35 -2.82 -16.76
C HIS A 154 2.55 -3.63 -17.80
N ARG A 155 2.30 -3.06 -18.97
CA ARG A 155 1.48 -3.66 -20.04
C ARG A 155 0.02 -3.92 -19.65
N HIS A 156 -0.51 -3.12 -18.73
CA HIS A 156 -1.92 -3.12 -18.38
C HIS A 156 -2.49 -1.72 -18.58
N LEU A 157 -3.67 -1.66 -19.20
CA LEU A 157 -4.52 -0.49 -19.13
C LEU A 157 -5.22 -0.48 -17.78
N VAL A 158 -4.85 0.47 -16.95
CA VAL A 158 -5.42 0.63 -15.60
C VAL A 158 -6.49 1.70 -15.65
N ILE A 159 -7.71 1.31 -15.30
CA ILE A 159 -8.89 2.17 -15.22
C ILE A 159 -9.23 2.35 -13.73
N ARG A 160 -9.01 3.55 -13.20
CA ARG A 160 -9.33 3.88 -11.80
C ARG A 160 -10.76 4.38 -11.66
N ILE A 161 -11.44 3.88 -10.64
CA ILE A 161 -12.83 4.22 -10.33
C ILE A 161 -12.86 4.78 -8.92
N GLY A 162 -13.16 6.05 -8.81
CA GLY A 162 -13.06 6.75 -7.53
C GLY A 162 -11.66 6.68 -6.91
N PRO A 163 -11.55 6.75 -5.57
CA PRO A 163 -10.25 6.82 -4.91
C PRO A 163 -9.55 5.45 -4.77
N ILE A 164 -10.29 4.33 -4.80
CA ILE A 164 -9.78 3.03 -4.33
C ILE A 164 -9.86 1.95 -5.41
N TYR A 165 -10.96 1.87 -6.18
CA TYR A 165 -11.19 0.76 -7.10
C TYR A 165 -10.44 0.89 -8.41
N LEU A 166 -10.02 -0.23 -8.96
CA LEU A 166 -9.31 -0.27 -10.23
C LEU A 166 -9.68 -1.53 -11.04
N TYR A 167 -9.64 -1.39 -12.36
CA TYR A 167 -9.58 -2.49 -13.30
C TYR A 167 -8.26 -2.44 -14.05
N ALA A 168 -7.55 -3.56 -14.09
CA ALA A 168 -6.31 -3.70 -14.86
C ALA A 168 -6.56 -4.67 -16.02
N VAL A 169 -6.61 -4.14 -17.22
CA VAL A 169 -6.83 -4.90 -18.45
C VAL A 169 -5.46 -5.16 -19.10
N PRO A 170 -5.00 -6.40 -19.19
CA PRO A 170 -3.71 -6.69 -19.79
C PRO A 170 -3.73 -6.38 -21.29
N HIS A 171 -2.61 -5.92 -21.83
CA HIS A 171 -2.51 -5.65 -23.29
C HIS A 171 -2.72 -6.93 -24.11
N SER A 172 -2.42 -8.10 -23.57
CA SER A 172 -2.68 -9.40 -24.20
C SER A 172 -4.17 -9.73 -24.38
N ALA A 173 -5.06 -8.97 -23.74
CA ALA A 173 -6.50 -9.08 -23.93
C ALA A 173 -6.97 -8.58 -25.29
N PHE A 174 -6.16 -7.74 -25.93
CA PHE A 174 -6.44 -7.15 -27.23
C PHE A 174 -5.78 -7.99 -28.34
N ALA A 175 -6.48 -8.23 -29.44
CA ALA A 175 -5.96 -9.04 -30.53
C ALA A 175 -4.71 -8.39 -31.18
N ASN A 176 -4.62 -7.07 -31.16
CA ASN A 176 -3.48 -6.31 -31.69
C ASN A 176 -3.43 -4.90 -31.08
N ASN A 177 -2.32 -4.19 -31.36
CA ASN A 177 -2.12 -2.82 -30.88
C ASN A 177 -3.15 -1.81 -31.41
N GLU A 178 -3.72 -2.07 -32.58
CA GLU A 178 -4.74 -1.19 -33.16
C GLU A 178 -6.06 -1.29 -32.40
N GLU A 179 -6.44 -2.50 -32.00
CA GLU A 179 -7.60 -2.74 -31.13
C GLU A 179 -7.44 -2.07 -29.76
N TYR A 180 -6.25 -2.20 -29.16
CA TYR A 180 -5.90 -1.51 -27.92
C TYR A 180 -6.03 0.02 -28.08
N ARG A 181 -5.45 0.58 -29.14
CA ARG A 181 -5.52 2.01 -29.40
C ARG A 181 -6.97 2.48 -29.57
N ARG A 182 -7.76 1.76 -30.38
CA ARG A 182 -9.17 2.07 -30.63
C ARG A 182 -10.00 2.03 -29.34
N PHE A 183 -9.78 1.01 -28.51
CA PHE A 183 -10.44 0.90 -27.19
C PHE A 183 -10.10 2.08 -26.31
N THR A 184 -8.83 2.42 -26.24
CA THR A 184 -8.31 3.52 -25.43
C THR A 184 -8.83 4.88 -25.91
N GLU A 185 -8.84 5.13 -27.21
CA GLU A 185 -9.38 6.36 -27.81
C GLU A 185 -10.88 6.52 -27.53
N LEU A 186 -11.65 5.45 -27.63
CA LEU A 186 -13.07 5.48 -27.28
C LEU A 186 -13.28 5.77 -25.78
N LEU A 187 -12.48 5.15 -24.92
CA LEU A 187 -12.56 5.38 -23.49
C LEU A 187 -12.19 6.82 -23.13
N GLN A 188 -11.12 7.36 -23.72
CA GLN A 188 -10.72 8.76 -23.56
C GLN A 188 -11.83 9.73 -24.05
N LYS A 189 -12.43 9.44 -25.21
CA LYS A 189 -13.52 10.24 -25.75
C LYS A 189 -14.72 10.30 -24.80
N HIS A 190 -15.08 9.18 -24.18
CA HIS A 190 -16.23 9.11 -23.26
C HIS A 190 -15.94 9.68 -21.88
N THR A 191 -14.72 9.58 -21.41
CA THR A 191 -14.34 10.04 -20.06
C THR A 191 -13.78 11.45 -20.04
N GLY A 192 -13.26 11.94 -21.18
CA GLY A 192 -12.51 13.20 -21.26
C GLY A 192 -11.10 13.11 -20.62
N LEU A 193 -10.65 11.92 -20.23
CA LEU A 193 -9.36 11.70 -19.59
C LEU A 193 -8.29 11.30 -20.61
N SER A 194 -7.05 11.73 -20.38
CA SER A 194 -5.88 11.24 -21.12
C SER A 194 -5.30 10.01 -20.43
N VAL A 195 -4.69 9.10 -21.20
CA VAL A 195 -3.94 7.97 -20.65
C VAL A 195 -2.55 8.44 -20.28
N GLU A 196 -2.20 8.27 -19.01
CA GLU A 196 -0.88 8.56 -18.47
C GLU A 196 0.04 7.35 -18.63
N ASN A 197 1.28 7.57 -19.04
CA ASN A 197 2.33 6.55 -19.22
C ASN A 197 3.26 6.48 -18.00
#